data_37628e449c006402f085ea7a192f7152
#
_entry.id   37628e449c006402f085ea7a192f7152
#
_cell.length_a   1.000
_cell.length_b   1.000
_cell.length_c   1.000
_cell.angle_alpha   90.00
_cell.angle_beta   90.00
_cell.angle_gamma   90.00
#
_symmetry.space_group_name_H-M   'P 1'
#
loop_
_entity.id
_entity.type
_entity.pdbx_description
1 polymer ?
#
loop_
_entity_poly.entity_id
_entity_poly.type
_entity_poly.pdbx_seq_one_letter_code
_entity_poly.pdbx_strand_id
1 'polypeptide(L)'
;MLLLVSVSATAQVKKKAVVRKTTTAQTVKVADLSCFDLKGKVHTCIVWSNAGGEKSKRIFDANGKWVGYRDDAGWNLWKNISGLRRDAKGRIVFYREKGENGVVPRAITYDTAGRVAKITSEYDEETDYTLYYYNSKGLLVKAVEKAVDMSEENTTVYKYGNYELDSHGNWTSRSCEFEIEGNSIFESQTRHITYYK
;
A
#
# COMPACT_ATOMS: atom_id res chain seq x y z
N MET A 1 29.64 76.25 -46.29
CA MET A 1 28.45 75.40 -46.56
C MET A 1 28.72 74.01 -45.97
N LEU A 2 28.26 73.78 -44.72
CA LEU A 2 28.51 72.53 -44.01
C LEU A 2 27.30 71.62 -44.21
N LEU A 3 27.51 70.46 -44.79
CA LEU A 3 26.48 69.41 -44.89
C LEU A 3 26.49 68.58 -43.61
N LEU A 4 25.40 68.57 -42.86
CA LEU A 4 25.15 67.69 -41.73
C LEU A 4 24.50 66.41 -42.26
N VAL A 5 25.18 65.23 -42.14
CA VAL A 5 24.64 63.94 -42.43
C VAL A 5 24.11 63.35 -41.10
N SER A 6 22.80 63.21 -40.98
CA SER A 6 22.15 62.56 -39.85
C SER A 6 22.12 61.05 -40.07
N VAL A 7 22.79 60.26 -39.21
CA VAL A 7 22.73 58.83 -39.18
C VAL A 7 21.63 58.38 -38.20
N SER A 8 20.54 57.87 -38.74
CA SER A 8 19.45 57.24 -37.95
C SER A 8 19.83 55.81 -37.58
N ALA A 9 20.09 55.57 -36.28
CA ALA A 9 20.30 54.25 -35.75
C ALA A 9 18.97 53.57 -35.43
N THR A 10 18.59 52.57 -36.20
CA THR A 10 17.41 51.74 -35.96
C THR A 10 17.77 50.65 -34.96
N ALA A 11 17.28 50.76 -33.72
CA ALA A 11 17.44 49.75 -32.69
C ALA A 11 16.54 48.53 -32.97
N GLN A 12 17.13 47.39 -33.36
CA GLN A 12 16.43 46.14 -33.45
C GLN A 12 16.21 45.55 -32.04
N VAL A 13 14.95 45.51 -31.59
CA VAL A 13 14.54 44.84 -30.35
C VAL A 13 14.48 43.33 -30.65
N LYS A 14 15.49 42.56 -30.24
CA LYS A 14 15.47 41.11 -30.24
C LYS A 14 14.44 40.62 -29.21
N LYS A 15 13.27 40.17 -29.64
CA LYS A 15 12.30 39.43 -28.81
C LYS A 15 12.93 38.11 -28.38
N LYS A 16 13.31 37.99 -27.10
CA LYS A 16 13.68 36.70 -26.49
C LYS A 16 12.43 35.80 -26.49
N ALA A 17 12.47 34.74 -27.24
CA ALA A 17 11.46 33.67 -27.17
C ALA A 17 11.54 33.01 -25.76
N VAL A 18 10.48 33.19 -24.97
CA VAL A 18 10.31 32.47 -23.70
C VAL A 18 9.95 31.05 -24.04
N VAL A 19 10.94 30.17 -24.00
CA VAL A 19 10.70 28.72 -24.08
C VAL A 19 9.97 28.33 -22.80
N ARG A 20 8.66 28.20 -22.87
CA ARG A 20 7.87 27.54 -21.80
C ARG A 20 8.32 26.07 -21.77
N LYS A 21 9.10 25.71 -20.75
CA LYS A 21 9.29 24.31 -20.39
C LYS A 21 7.93 23.75 -20.00
N THR A 22 7.30 23.02 -20.91
CA THR A 22 6.18 22.14 -20.61
C THR A 22 6.75 21.05 -19.69
N THR A 23 6.54 21.20 -18.40
CA THR A 23 6.78 20.15 -17.42
C THR A 23 5.74 19.08 -17.74
N THR A 24 6.14 18.05 -18.47
CA THR A 24 5.33 16.83 -18.63
C THR A 24 5.11 16.31 -17.22
N ALA A 25 3.87 16.35 -16.73
CA ALA A 25 3.50 15.76 -15.46
C ALA A 25 3.89 14.28 -15.54
N GLN A 26 4.91 13.90 -14.79
CA GLN A 26 5.37 12.52 -14.73
C GLN A 26 4.21 11.73 -14.09
N THR A 27 3.53 10.90 -14.88
CA THR A 27 2.45 10.05 -14.37
C THR A 27 3.05 9.10 -13.35
N VAL A 28 2.75 9.31 -12.08
CA VAL A 28 3.21 8.45 -10.98
C VAL A 28 2.61 7.06 -11.21
N LYS A 29 3.47 6.04 -11.37
CA LYS A 29 3.04 4.66 -11.53
C LYS A 29 2.39 4.21 -10.22
N VAL A 30 1.13 3.77 -10.27
CA VAL A 30 0.42 3.22 -9.12
C VAL A 30 1.10 1.92 -8.67
N ALA A 31 1.32 1.76 -7.40
CA ALA A 31 2.01 0.62 -6.80
C ALA A 31 1.24 0.05 -5.59
N ASP A 32 -0.09 -0.01 -5.68
CA ASP A 32 -0.94 -0.48 -4.58
C ASP A 32 -0.69 -1.95 -4.23
N LEU A 33 -0.28 -2.77 -5.21
CA LEU A 33 0.04 -4.19 -5.00
C LEU A 33 1.09 -4.42 -3.90
N SER A 34 2.05 -3.50 -3.76
CA SER A 34 3.09 -3.59 -2.73
C SER A 34 2.55 -3.47 -1.29
N CYS A 35 1.42 -2.78 -1.11
CA CYS A 35 0.71 -2.69 0.18
C CYS A 35 0.14 -4.05 0.62
N PHE A 36 -0.11 -4.94 -0.32
CA PHE A 36 -0.73 -6.25 -0.10
C PHE A 36 0.26 -7.41 -0.33
N ASP A 37 1.55 -7.12 -0.46
CA ASP A 37 2.59 -8.10 -0.77
C ASP A 37 2.24 -8.93 -2.01
N LEU A 38 1.92 -8.24 -3.12
CA LEU A 38 1.53 -8.82 -4.40
C LEU A 38 2.44 -8.35 -5.54
N LYS A 39 2.69 -9.26 -6.49
CA LYS A 39 3.54 -9.05 -7.68
C LYS A 39 2.80 -9.45 -8.95
N GLY A 40 3.22 -8.90 -10.07
CA GLY A 40 2.62 -9.20 -11.39
C GLY A 40 1.37 -8.38 -11.66
N LYS A 41 0.63 -8.77 -12.70
CA LYS A 41 -0.62 -8.10 -13.12
C LYS A 41 -1.83 -8.69 -12.38
N VAL A 42 -1.87 -8.57 -11.06
CA VAL A 42 -2.96 -9.14 -10.26
C VAL A 42 -4.27 -8.46 -10.57
N HIS A 43 -5.32 -9.27 -10.83
CA HIS A 43 -6.71 -8.81 -10.95
C HIS A 43 -7.43 -8.94 -9.62
N THR A 44 -7.37 -10.13 -8.98
CA THR A 44 -7.99 -10.34 -7.67
C THR A 44 -7.08 -11.11 -6.74
N CYS A 45 -7.20 -10.84 -5.44
CA CYS A 45 -6.57 -11.62 -4.38
C CYS A 45 -7.60 -11.88 -3.27
N ILE A 46 -7.88 -13.16 -3.00
CA ILE A 46 -8.70 -13.61 -1.88
C ILE A 46 -7.75 -14.18 -0.84
N VAL A 47 -7.88 -13.75 0.41
CA VAL A 47 -7.10 -14.27 1.55
C VAL A 47 -8.07 -14.99 2.48
N TRP A 48 -7.64 -16.12 3.00
CA TRP A 48 -8.39 -16.92 3.96
C TRP A 48 -7.47 -17.53 5.02
N SER A 49 -7.96 -17.66 6.26
CA SER A 49 -7.32 -18.41 7.35
C SER A 49 -8.24 -19.50 7.86
N ASN A 50 -7.69 -20.66 8.23
CA ASN A 50 -8.46 -21.79 8.78
C ASN A 50 -8.90 -21.56 10.23
N ALA A 51 -8.36 -20.56 10.94
CA ALA A 51 -8.77 -20.20 12.30
C ALA A 51 -10.08 -19.39 12.37
N GLY A 52 -10.89 -19.41 11.31
CA GLY A 52 -12.20 -18.76 11.27
C GLY A 52 -12.15 -17.30 10.83
N GLY A 53 -11.03 -16.89 10.24
CA GLY A 53 -10.88 -15.55 9.70
C GLY A 53 -11.78 -15.30 8.49
N GLU A 54 -12.26 -14.09 8.36
CA GLU A 54 -13.08 -13.66 7.23
C GLU A 54 -12.30 -13.79 5.91
N LYS A 55 -12.96 -14.35 4.90
CA LYS A 55 -12.46 -14.27 3.53
C LYS A 55 -12.66 -12.87 3.01
N SER A 56 -11.59 -12.25 2.55
CA SER A 56 -11.67 -10.94 1.92
C SER A 56 -11.10 -10.97 0.52
N LYS A 57 -11.81 -10.32 -0.42
CA LYS A 57 -11.42 -10.22 -1.82
C LYS A 57 -11.02 -8.78 -2.14
N ARG A 58 -9.76 -8.59 -2.51
CA ARG A 58 -9.25 -7.33 -3.06
C ARG A 58 -9.26 -7.39 -4.58
N ILE A 59 -9.65 -6.28 -5.22
CA ILE A 59 -9.78 -6.17 -6.68
C ILE A 59 -8.87 -5.03 -7.13
N PHE A 60 -8.08 -5.30 -8.17
CA PHE A 60 -7.14 -4.33 -8.74
C PHE A 60 -7.48 -4.09 -10.21
N ASP A 61 -7.19 -2.90 -10.74
CA ASP A 61 -7.23 -2.64 -12.17
C ASP A 61 -5.96 -3.14 -12.89
N ALA A 62 -5.93 -3.07 -14.21
CA ALA A 62 -4.80 -3.53 -15.02
C ALA A 62 -3.47 -2.78 -14.74
N ASN A 63 -3.52 -1.63 -14.09
CA ASN A 63 -2.36 -0.85 -13.66
C ASN A 63 -1.91 -1.20 -12.23
N GLY A 64 -2.60 -2.13 -11.55
CA GLY A 64 -2.31 -2.54 -10.17
C GLY A 64 -2.88 -1.59 -9.12
N LYS A 65 -3.81 -0.72 -9.48
CA LYS A 65 -4.51 0.15 -8.53
C LYS A 65 -5.60 -0.63 -7.82
N TRP A 66 -5.66 -0.54 -6.49
CA TRP A 66 -6.74 -1.11 -5.69
C TRP A 66 -8.06 -0.36 -5.95
N VAL A 67 -9.07 -1.07 -6.46
CA VAL A 67 -10.35 -0.50 -6.92
C VAL A 67 -11.57 -1.20 -6.32
N GLY A 68 -11.37 -2.25 -5.52
CA GLY A 68 -12.49 -2.96 -4.92
C GLY A 68 -12.07 -3.80 -3.72
N TYR A 69 -13.00 -3.92 -2.77
CA TYR A 69 -12.85 -4.74 -1.57
C TYR A 69 -14.21 -5.37 -1.24
N ARG A 70 -14.24 -6.68 -1.06
CA ARG A 70 -15.46 -7.45 -0.76
C ARG A 70 -15.17 -8.52 0.29
N ASP A 71 -16.18 -8.87 1.10
CA ASP A 71 -16.16 -10.07 1.94
C ASP A 71 -16.48 -11.33 1.15
N ASP A 72 -16.57 -12.48 1.80
CA ASP A 72 -16.88 -13.77 1.21
C ASP A 72 -18.36 -13.88 0.79
N ALA A 73 -19.28 -13.17 1.43
CA ALA A 73 -20.69 -13.05 1.04
C ALA A 73 -20.88 -12.12 -0.17
N GLY A 74 -19.80 -11.45 -0.63
CA GLY A 74 -19.80 -10.53 -1.78
C GLY A 74 -20.24 -9.10 -1.45
N TRP A 75 -20.40 -8.75 -0.16
CA TRP A 75 -20.73 -7.39 0.26
C TRP A 75 -19.63 -6.41 -0.13
N ASN A 76 -20.03 -5.25 -0.62
CA ASN A 76 -19.10 -4.23 -1.08
C ASN A 76 -18.52 -3.43 0.11
N LEU A 77 -17.37 -3.88 0.60
CA LEU A 77 -16.60 -3.20 1.65
C LEU A 77 -15.79 -2.01 1.12
N TRP A 78 -15.63 -1.86 -0.21
CA TRP A 78 -14.93 -0.74 -0.81
C TRP A 78 -15.53 0.61 -0.46
N LYS A 79 -16.84 0.68 -0.26
CA LYS A 79 -17.56 1.89 0.21
C LYS A 79 -17.10 2.38 1.58
N ASN A 80 -16.48 1.48 2.36
CA ASN A 80 -15.97 1.79 3.69
C ASN A 80 -14.55 2.39 3.63
N ILE A 81 -13.87 2.34 2.47
CA ILE A 81 -12.54 2.89 2.27
C ILE A 81 -12.64 4.33 1.77
N SER A 82 -11.97 5.24 2.45
CA SER A 82 -11.96 6.67 2.11
C SER A 82 -10.59 7.31 2.38
N GLY A 83 -10.37 8.52 1.87
CA GLY A 83 -9.19 9.32 2.17
C GLY A 83 -7.87 8.69 1.71
N LEU A 84 -7.86 7.82 0.71
CA LEU A 84 -6.70 7.10 0.22
C LEU A 84 -5.65 8.07 -0.32
N ARG A 85 -4.43 8.02 0.25
CA ARG A 85 -3.28 8.84 -0.14
C ARG A 85 -2.11 7.97 -0.55
N ARG A 86 -1.29 8.48 -1.48
CA ARG A 86 -0.08 7.81 -2.00
C ARG A 86 1.15 8.69 -1.85
N ASP A 87 2.31 8.06 -1.71
CA ASP A 87 3.60 8.73 -1.76
C ASP A 87 4.02 9.06 -3.21
N ALA A 88 5.19 9.69 -3.36
CA ALA A 88 5.75 10.03 -4.67
C ALA A 88 6.09 8.80 -5.54
N LYS A 89 6.16 7.59 -4.96
CA LYS A 89 6.37 6.32 -5.66
C LYS A 89 5.03 5.65 -6.04
N GLY A 90 3.89 6.26 -5.73
CA GLY A 90 2.55 5.75 -6.03
C GLY A 90 2.02 4.71 -5.04
N ARG A 91 2.71 4.45 -3.91
CA ARG A 91 2.32 3.46 -2.90
C ARG A 91 1.31 4.08 -1.93
N ILE A 92 0.34 3.28 -1.46
CA ILE A 92 -0.61 3.70 -0.43
C ILE A 92 0.14 3.98 0.87
N VAL A 93 0.02 5.20 1.41
CA VAL A 93 0.60 5.57 2.72
C VAL A 93 -0.47 5.88 3.77
N PHE A 94 -1.71 6.00 3.35
CA PHE A 94 -2.83 6.28 4.24
C PHE A 94 -4.17 5.94 3.61
N TYR A 95 -5.10 5.45 4.42
CA TYR A 95 -6.54 5.39 4.13
C TYR A 95 -7.34 5.36 5.42
N ARG A 96 -8.65 5.56 5.33
CA ARG A 96 -9.60 5.37 6.42
C ARG A 96 -10.50 4.19 6.08
N GLU A 97 -10.74 3.33 7.05
CA GLU A 97 -11.63 2.19 6.96
C GLU A 97 -12.77 2.37 7.96
N LYS A 98 -14.01 2.34 7.47
CA LYS A 98 -15.20 2.37 8.33
C LYS A 98 -15.53 0.96 8.77
N GLY A 99 -15.32 0.66 10.05
CA GLY A 99 -15.76 -0.55 10.72
C GLY A 99 -17.07 -0.36 11.48
N GLU A 100 -17.45 -1.37 12.26
CA GLU A 100 -18.65 -1.31 13.13
C GLU A 100 -18.48 -0.26 14.24
N ASN A 101 -17.29 -0.15 14.81
CA ASN A 101 -16.97 0.73 15.93
C ASN A 101 -16.48 2.13 15.50
N GLY A 102 -16.66 2.51 14.23
CA GLY A 102 -16.28 3.83 13.75
C GLY A 102 -15.33 3.82 12.57
N VAL A 103 -14.62 4.94 12.38
CA VAL A 103 -13.68 5.13 11.27
C VAL A 103 -12.26 5.01 11.79
N VAL A 104 -11.52 4.02 11.31
CA VAL A 104 -10.13 3.75 11.69
C VAL A 104 -9.18 4.31 10.64
N PRO A 105 -8.37 5.32 10.96
CA PRO A 105 -7.26 5.75 10.13
C PRO A 105 -6.16 4.69 10.10
N ARG A 106 -5.62 4.40 8.91
CA ARG A 106 -4.53 3.46 8.68
C ARG A 106 -3.36 4.20 8.02
N ALA A 107 -2.25 4.35 8.73
CA ALA A 107 -1.02 4.90 8.18
C ALA A 107 -0.02 3.78 7.88
N ILE A 108 0.62 3.82 6.70
CA ILE A 108 1.51 2.76 6.21
C ILE A 108 2.88 3.35 5.94
N THR A 109 3.93 2.71 6.47
CA THR A 109 5.31 3.00 6.13
C THR A 109 5.97 1.80 5.44
N TYR A 110 7.03 2.06 4.69
CA TYR A 110 7.72 1.06 3.88
C TYR A 110 9.21 1.02 4.23
N ASP A 111 9.80 -0.15 4.13
CA ASP A 111 11.25 -0.32 4.22
C ASP A 111 11.98 0.17 2.95
N THR A 112 13.29 0.10 2.95
CA THR A 112 14.14 0.52 1.82
C THR A 112 13.91 -0.32 0.56
N ALA A 113 13.45 -1.57 0.70
CA ALA A 113 13.09 -2.45 -0.41
C ALA A 113 11.67 -2.21 -0.94
N GLY A 114 10.90 -1.31 -0.31
CA GLY A 114 9.54 -0.95 -0.74
C GLY A 114 8.45 -1.88 -0.22
N ARG A 115 8.74 -2.71 0.78
CA ARG A 115 7.77 -3.58 1.47
C ARG A 115 7.18 -2.86 2.67
N VAL A 116 5.97 -3.21 3.07
CA VAL A 116 5.33 -2.63 4.27
C VAL A 116 6.21 -2.90 5.50
N ALA A 117 6.64 -1.85 6.19
CA ALA A 117 7.42 -1.96 7.41
C ALA A 117 6.56 -1.81 8.67
N LYS A 118 5.57 -0.93 8.62
CA LYS A 118 4.65 -0.68 9.73
C LYS A 118 3.28 -0.26 9.20
N ILE A 119 2.22 -0.73 9.84
CA ILE A 119 0.86 -0.19 9.74
C ILE A 119 0.49 0.34 11.12
N THR A 120 0.00 1.57 11.19
CA THR A 120 -0.50 2.19 12.41
C THR A 120 -1.99 2.41 12.25
N SER A 121 -2.77 2.09 13.28
CA SER A 121 -4.22 2.32 13.39
C SER A 121 -4.46 3.23 14.58
N GLU A 122 -5.23 4.29 14.38
CA GLU A 122 -5.53 5.25 15.45
C GLU A 122 -7.00 5.09 15.86
N TYR A 123 -7.26 4.91 17.16
CA TYR A 123 -8.59 4.80 17.74
C TYR A 123 -8.68 5.84 18.86
N ASP A 124 -9.43 6.92 18.67
CA ASP A 124 -9.58 8.00 19.64
C ASP A 124 -8.25 8.42 20.29
N GLU A 125 -7.97 7.97 21.52
CA GLU A 125 -6.74 8.26 22.27
C GLU A 125 -5.70 7.13 22.18
N GLU A 126 -6.01 6.00 21.54
CA GLU A 126 -5.18 4.80 21.47
C GLU A 126 -4.57 4.63 20.07
N THR A 127 -3.37 4.07 20.02
CA THR A 127 -2.66 3.83 18.77
C THR A 127 -2.13 2.41 18.73
N ASP A 128 -2.76 1.59 17.90
CA ASP A 128 -2.28 0.26 17.57
C ASP A 128 -1.30 0.30 16.43
N TYR A 129 -0.35 -0.61 16.41
CA TYR A 129 0.50 -0.77 15.25
C TYR A 129 1.03 -2.18 15.08
N THR A 130 1.31 -2.53 13.81
CA THR A 130 1.96 -3.78 13.45
C THR A 130 3.28 -3.50 12.72
N LEU A 131 4.36 -4.12 13.21
CA LEU A 131 5.69 -4.10 12.58
C LEU A 131 5.90 -5.38 11.77
N TYR A 132 6.46 -5.28 10.57
CA TYR A 132 6.65 -6.39 9.63
C TYR A 132 8.14 -6.64 9.37
N TYR A 133 8.59 -7.90 9.46
CA TYR A 133 9.97 -8.32 9.28
C TYR A 133 10.08 -9.38 8.19
N TYR A 134 11.03 -9.21 7.29
CA TYR A 134 11.20 -10.05 6.12
C TYR A 134 12.58 -10.70 6.10
N ASN A 135 12.66 -11.91 5.51
CA ASN A 135 13.93 -12.56 5.26
C ASN A 135 14.63 -12.00 4.00
N SER A 136 15.83 -12.53 3.69
CA SER A 136 16.61 -12.11 2.52
C SER A 136 15.92 -12.40 1.17
N LYS A 137 14.96 -13.34 1.14
CA LYS A 137 14.14 -13.64 -0.05
C LYS A 137 12.93 -12.70 -0.20
N GLY A 138 12.72 -11.79 0.77
CA GLY A 138 11.60 -10.85 0.79
C GLY A 138 10.29 -11.46 1.28
N LEU A 139 10.30 -12.65 1.89
CA LEU A 139 9.12 -13.25 2.50
C LEU A 139 8.97 -12.75 3.94
N LEU A 140 7.75 -12.44 4.34
CA LEU A 140 7.41 -12.04 5.70
C LEU A 140 7.69 -13.21 6.65
N VAL A 141 8.52 -13.01 7.67
CA VAL A 141 8.86 -14.08 8.63
C VAL A 141 8.32 -13.80 10.02
N LYS A 142 8.04 -12.54 10.32
CA LYS A 142 7.50 -12.13 11.62
C LYS A 142 6.66 -10.86 11.47
N ALA A 143 5.55 -10.78 12.19
CA ALA A 143 4.87 -9.53 12.51
C ALA A 143 4.79 -9.37 14.03
N VAL A 144 4.86 -8.12 14.50
CA VAL A 144 4.68 -7.78 15.91
C VAL A 144 3.56 -6.76 15.97
N GLU A 145 2.44 -7.18 16.50
CA GLU A 145 1.29 -6.33 16.75
C GLU A 145 1.37 -5.80 18.19
N LYS A 146 1.17 -4.52 18.34
CA LYS A 146 1.00 -3.85 19.62
C LYS A 146 -0.34 -3.14 19.62
N ALA A 147 -1.17 -3.51 20.55
CA ALA A 147 -2.49 -2.95 20.77
C ALA A 147 -2.57 -2.41 22.20
N VAL A 148 -3.28 -1.31 22.37
CA VAL A 148 -3.61 -0.76 23.68
C VAL A 148 -5.07 -1.10 23.97
N ASP A 149 -5.32 -1.82 25.07
CA ASP A 149 -6.66 -2.13 25.53
C ASP A 149 -6.78 -1.72 27.02
N MET A 150 -7.75 -0.84 27.31
CA MET A 150 -8.01 -0.31 28.67
C MET A 150 -6.73 0.19 29.39
N SER A 151 -5.82 0.87 28.65
CA SER A 151 -4.51 1.36 29.12
C SER A 151 -3.44 0.28 29.35
N GLU A 152 -3.68 -0.96 28.96
CA GLU A 152 -2.68 -2.02 28.96
C GLU A 152 -2.12 -2.25 27.55
N GLU A 153 -0.79 -2.25 27.42
CA GLU A 153 -0.12 -2.57 26.14
C GLU A 153 -0.03 -4.09 25.98
N ASN A 154 -0.73 -4.61 24.98
CA ASN A 154 -0.67 -6.01 24.57
C ASN A 154 0.25 -6.17 23.38
N THR A 155 1.11 -7.19 23.41
CA THR A 155 2.01 -7.51 22.30
C THR A 155 1.76 -8.93 21.82
N THR A 156 1.39 -9.07 20.55
CA THR A 156 1.27 -10.38 19.89
C THR A 156 2.36 -10.53 18.82
N VAL A 157 3.06 -11.66 18.84
CA VAL A 157 4.12 -11.98 17.87
C VAL A 157 3.64 -13.10 16.96
N TYR A 158 3.50 -12.79 15.68
CA TYR A 158 3.17 -13.73 14.61
C TYR A 158 4.45 -14.19 13.91
N LYS A 159 4.63 -15.50 13.75
CA LYS A 159 5.73 -16.12 12.99
C LYS A 159 5.17 -16.79 11.75
N TYR A 160 5.78 -16.54 10.60
CA TYR A 160 5.32 -17.08 9.31
C TYR A 160 6.36 -18.01 8.70
N GLY A 161 5.89 -19.13 8.11
CA GLY A 161 6.73 -20.13 7.50
C GLY A 161 6.00 -21.00 6.49
N ASN A 162 6.65 -22.07 6.03
CA ASN A 162 6.08 -23.10 5.14
C ASN A 162 5.38 -22.50 3.91
N TYR A 163 6.08 -21.58 3.22
CA TYR A 163 5.55 -20.86 2.07
C TYR A 163 5.46 -21.73 0.82
N GLU A 164 4.29 -21.74 0.18
CA GLU A 164 4.14 -22.10 -1.22
C GLU A 164 3.98 -20.85 -2.06
N LEU A 165 4.65 -20.81 -3.22
CA LEU A 165 4.65 -19.64 -4.09
C LEU A 165 4.12 -20.02 -5.48
N ASP A 166 3.41 -19.10 -6.12
CA ASP A 166 3.06 -19.23 -7.53
C ASP A 166 4.23 -18.83 -8.46
N SER A 167 4.02 -18.92 -9.77
CA SER A 167 5.02 -18.56 -10.79
C SER A 167 5.41 -17.08 -10.81
N HIS A 168 4.64 -16.20 -10.17
CA HIS A 168 4.92 -14.77 -10.03
C HIS A 168 5.69 -14.45 -8.74
N GLY A 169 5.90 -15.47 -7.88
CA GLY A 169 6.53 -15.32 -6.56
C GLY A 169 5.61 -14.70 -5.51
N ASN A 170 4.29 -14.79 -5.70
CA ASN A 170 3.31 -14.51 -4.66
C ASN A 170 3.08 -15.77 -3.83
N TRP A 171 2.96 -15.63 -2.52
CA TRP A 171 2.61 -16.76 -1.70
C TRP A 171 1.13 -17.14 -1.92
N THR A 172 0.90 -18.44 -2.01
CA THR A 172 -0.43 -19.05 -2.16
C THR A 172 -0.86 -19.81 -0.91
N SER A 173 0.13 -20.29 -0.15
CA SER A 173 -0.07 -20.92 1.15
C SER A 173 1.07 -20.53 2.10
N ARG A 174 0.79 -20.45 3.39
CA ARG A 174 1.78 -20.30 4.45
C ARG A 174 1.22 -20.74 5.81
N SER A 175 2.10 -21.10 6.74
CA SER A 175 1.75 -21.22 8.15
C SER A 175 1.92 -19.89 8.90
N CYS A 176 1.12 -19.71 9.95
CA CYS A 176 1.25 -18.65 10.93
C CYS A 176 1.18 -19.26 12.33
N GLU A 177 2.12 -18.92 13.19
CA GLU A 177 2.16 -19.30 14.60
C GLU A 177 2.13 -18.03 15.43
N PHE A 178 1.30 -17.99 16.47
CA PHE A 178 1.26 -16.90 17.45
C PHE A 178 0.74 -17.42 18.80
N GLU A 179 0.89 -16.63 19.84
CA GLU A 179 0.51 -16.99 21.19
C GLU A 179 -0.56 -16.04 21.71
N ILE A 180 -1.61 -16.59 22.31
CA ILE A 180 -2.64 -15.86 23.05
C ILE A 180 -2.78 -16.51 24.43
N GLU A 181 -2.64 -15.72 25.49
CA GLU A 181 -2.79 -16.14 26.90
C GLU A 181 -1.96 -17.40 27.23
N GLY A 182 -0.72 -17.47 26.71
CA GLY A 182 0.19 -18.59 26.92
C GLY A 182 -0.09 -19.84 26.06
N ASN A 183 -1.09 -19.81 25.19
CA ASN A 183 -1.42 -20.89 24.27
C ASN A 183 -0.89 -20.61 22.86
N SER A 184 -0.07 -21.53 22.32
CA SER A 184 0.37 -21.45 20.93
C SER A 184 -0.76 -21.81 19.98
N ILE A 185 -1.04 -20.91 19.03
CA ILE A 185 -2.05 -21.09 17.98
C ILE A 185 -1.33 -21.25 16.65
N PHE A 186 -1.74 -22.24 15.89
CA PHE A 186 -1.22 -22.53 14.54
C PHE A 186 -2.31 -22.36 13.51
N GLU A 187 -2.05 -21.51 12.52
CA GLU A 187 -2.95 -21.26 11.40
C GLU A 187 -2.33 -21.66 10.07
N SER A 188 -3.17 -22.12 9.15
CA SER A 188 -2.85 -22.16 7.74
C SER A 188 -3.56 -21.01 7.03
N GLN A 189 -2.80 -20.21 6.32
CA GLN A 189 -3.30 -19.09 5.53
C GLN A 189 -3.14 -19.41 4.04
N THR A 190 -4.17 -19.13 3.25
CA THR A 190 -4.14 -19.36 1.80
C THR A 190 -4.52 -18.09 1.05
N ARG A 191 -3.97 -17.95 -0.19
CA ARG A 191 -4.36 -16.93 -1.17
C ARG A 191 -4.82 -17.58 -2.46
N HIS A 192 -5.95 -17.11 -2.97
CA HIS A 192 -6.34 -17.37 -4.35
C HIS A 192 -6.16 -16.08 -5.16
N ILE A 193 -5.26 -16.13 -6.16
CA ILE A 193 -4.86 -14.96 -6.95
C ILE A 193 -5.24 -15.19 -8.40
N THR A 194 -5.89 -14.21 -9.03
CA THR A 194 -6.11 -14.20 -10.48
C THR A 194 -5.32 -13.06 -11.12
N TYR A 195 -4.95 -13.24 -12.38
CA TYR A 195 -4.11 -12.29 -13.12
C TYR A 195 -4.80 -11.81 -14.39
N TYR A 196 -4.50 -10.59 -14.79
CA TYR A 196 -4.80 -10.13 -16.14
C TYR A 196 -3.94 -10.88 -17.17
N LYS A 197 -4.52 -11.17 -18.32
CA LYS A 197 -3.84 -11.75 -19.48
C LYS A 197 -2.94 -10.73 -20.18
#